data_a5bad11066eda95cc5835172660bcc97
#
_entry.id   a5bad11066eda95cc5835172660bcc97
#
_cell.length_a   1.000
_cell.length_b   1.000
_cell.length_c   1.000
_cell.angle_alpha   90.00
_cell.angle_beta   90.00
_cell.angle_gamma   90.00
#
_symmetry.space_group_name_H-M   'P 1'
#
loop_
_entity.id
_entity.type
_entity.pdbx_description
1 polymer ?
#
loop_
_entity_poly.entity_id
_entity_poly.type
_entity_poly.pdbx_seq_one_letter_code
_entity_poly.pdbx_strand_id
1 'polypeptide(L)'
;MNVDALDMREIGRVAESNLKQTEYLIVSFIALITRAAIEGGLLPEKSYQMGDIYLRELEKCKNAADMSLVGAKAQIAFTEAVRDGRLEKSRYSYIEECKNYVAGHLRQPFKVGDIAPAIGVNRTYLAKKFSDSEGMTIQQYVMKQRCKHAANLLKYSDYPISIISEYFSFASQSHFGVQFKKYYGVTPKEYRNQNKYIGNYRKEQ
;
A
#
# COMPACT_ATOMS: atom_id res chain seq x y z
N MET A 1 26.40 -3.10 -9.51
CA MET A 1 26.62 -3.88 -10.73
C MET A 1 26.45 -2.90 -11.88
N ASN A 2 27.59 -2.42 -12.42
CA ASN A 2 27.58 -1.52 -13.57
C ASN A 2 27.05 -2.30 -14.77
N VAL A 3 25.90 -1.88 -15.29
CA VAL A 3 25.45 -2.32 -16.60
C VAL A 3 26.26 -1.47 -17.59
N ASP A 4 27.45 -1.94 -17.92
CA ASP A 4 28.20 -1.39 -19.04
C ASP A 4 27.29 -1.44 -20.26
N ALA A 5 27.21 -0.30 -20.95
CA ALA A 5 26.47 -0.19 -22.19
C ALA A 5 26.86 -1.39 -23.06
N LEU A 6 25.87 -2.21 -23.45
CA LEU A 6 26.05 -3.34 -24.33
C LEU A 6 26.96 -2.89 -25.49
N ASP A 7 28.22 -3.42 -25.54
CA ASP A 7 29.10 -3.10 -26.63
C ASP A 7 28.51 -3.75 -27.88
N MET A 8 27.86 -2.95 -28.72
CA MET A 8 27.20 -3.37 -29.95
C MET A 8 28.14 -4.10 -30.92
N ARG A 9 29.47 -4.09 -30.65
CA ARG A 9 30.47 -4.79 -31.48
C ARG A 9 30.56 -6.29 -31.19
N GLU A 10 30.08 -6.76 -30.05
CA GLU A 10 30.04 -8.18 -29.69
C GLU A 10 28.79 -8.91 -30.17
N ILE A 11 27.75 -8.16 -30.60
CA ILE A 11 26.52 -8.76 -31.09
C ILE A 11 26.69 -9.17 -32.55
N GLY A 12 26.54 -10.44 -32.83
CA GLY A 12 26.62 -10.99 -34.18
C GLY A 12 25.65 -10.30 -35.14
N ARG A 13 26.05 -10.19 -36.40
CA ARG A 13 25.23 -9.59 -37.45
C ARG A 13 24.01 -10.48 -37.74
N VAL A 14 22.80 -10.01 -37.43
CA VAL A 14 21.52 -10.72 -37.60
C VAL A 14 20.67 -10.15 -38.75
N ALA A 15 21.10 -9.05 -39.37
CA ALA A 15 20.42 -8.43 -40.50
C ALA A 15 21.43 -7.84 -41.51
N GLU A 16 21.03 -7.78 -42.79
CA GLU A 16 21.88 -7.23 -43.84
C GLU A 16 22.02 -5.70 -43.76
N SER A 17 20.96 -4.99 -43.40
CA SER A 17 21.01 -3.54 -43.26
C SER A 17 21.21 -3.12 -41.79
N ASN A 18 22.00 -2.05 -41.58
CA ASN A 18 22.20 -1.50 -40.24
C ASN A 18 20.90 -1.03 -39.58
N LEU A 19 19.95 -0.56 -40.38
CA LEU A 19 18.65 -0.12 -39.86
C LEU A 19 17.87 -1.31 -39.29
N LYS A 20 17.79 -2.43 -40.03
CA LYS A 20 17.12 -3.65 -39.57
C LYS A 20 17.85 -4.28 -38.39
N GLN A 21 19.17 -4.25 -38.39
CA GLN A 21 19.97 -4.69 -37.27
C GLN A 21 19.61 -3.93 -35.99
N THR A 22 19.58 -2.59 -36.06
CA THR A 22 19.23 -1.76 -34.93
C THR A 22 17.78 -1.98 -34.48
N GLU A 23 16.85 -2.10 -35.42
CA GLU A 23 15.45 -2.40 -35.11
C GLU A 23 15.29 -3.70 -34.29
N TYR A 24 15.89 -4.80 -34.76
CA TYR A 24 15.83 -6.09 -34.07
C TYR A 24 16.46 -6.05 -32.68
N LEU A 25 17.58 -5.35 -32.54
CA LEU A 25 18.24 -5.18 -31.25
C LEU A 25 17.38 -4.39 -30.25
N ILE A 26 16.77 -3.28 -30.70
CA ILE A 26 15.92 -2.46 -29.81
C ILE A 26 14.62 -3.19 -29.46
N VAL A 27 13.99 -3.93 -30.38
CA VAL A 27 12.83 -4.78 -30.08
C VAL A 27 13.18 -5.82 -29.02
N SER A 28 14.29 -6.53 -29.20
CA SER A 28 14.76 -7.52 -28.22
C SER A 28 15.08 -6.87 -26.86
N PHE A 29 15.71 -5.72 -26.89
CA PHE A 29 16.02 -4.96 -25.68
C PHE A 29 14.74 -4.54 -24.92
N ILE A 30 13.72 -4.00 -25.62
CA ILE A 30 12.43 -3.63 -25.01
C ILE A 30 11.76 -4.86 -24.38
N ALA A 31 11.77 -6.01 -25.04
CA ALA A 31 11.23 -7.24 -24.48
C ALA A 31 11.97 -7.68 -23.21
N LEU A 32 13.30 -7.59 -23.19
CA LEU A 32 14.12 -7.94 -22.02
C LEU A 32 13.88 -7.00 -20.84
N ILE A 33 13.87 -5.68 -21.08
CA ILE A 33 13.62 -4.72 -19.98
C ILE A 33 12.20 -4.81 -19.45
N THR A 34 11.19 -5.11 -20.30
CA THR A 34 9.81 -5.39 -19.88
C THR A 34 9.79 -6.55 -18.88
N ARG A 35 10.47 -7.65 -19.17
CA ARG A 35 10.56 -8.80 -18.28
C ARG A 35 11.34 -8.50 -17.01
N ALA A 36 12.49 -7.85 -17.13
CA ALA A 36 13.30 -7.43 -15.98
C ALA A 36 12.53 -6.49 -15.02
N ALA A 37 11.68 -5.62 -15.56
CA ALA A 37 10.85 -4.74 -14.78
C ALA A 37 9.78 -5.51 -13.96
N ILE A 38 9.19 -6.56 -14.54
CA ILE A 38 8.25 -7.46 -13.82
C ILE A 38 8.99 -8.17 -12.67
N GLU A 39 10.18 -8.71 -12.93
CA GLU A 39 11.03 -9.33 -11.91
C GLU A 39 11.47 -8.31 -10.85
N GLY A 40 11.62 -7.04 -11.24
CA GLY A 40 11.88 -5.90 -10.37
C GLY A 40 10.70 -5.48 -9.47
N GLY A 41 9.50 -6.06 -9.70
CA GLY A 41 8.30 -5.83 -8.90
C GLY A 41 7.26 -4.90 -9.55
N LEU A 42 7.45 -4.49 -10.81
CA LEU A 42 6.42 -3.78 -11.56
C LEU A 42 5.28 -4.73 -11.94
N LEU A 43 4.03 -4.25 -11.88
CA LEU A 43 2.87 -5.06 -12.28
C LEU A 43 2.99 -5.48 -13.75
N PRO A 44 2.74 -6.77 -14.09
CA PRO A 44 2.87 -7.28 -15.45
C PRO A 44 2.09 -6.46 -16.49
N GLU A 45 0.83 -6.13 -16.20
CA GLU A 45 -0.02 -5.32 -17.08
C GLU A 45 0.62 -3.96 -17.41
N LYS A 46 1.11 -3.25 -16.38
CA LYS A 46 1.77 -1.96 -16.56
C LYS A 46 3.06 -2.10 -17.37
N SER A 47 3.83 -3.15 -17.11
CA SER A 47 5.08 -3.42 -17.79
C SER A 47 4.87 -3.69 -19.28
N TYR A 48 3.91 -4.54 -19.64
CA TYR A 48 3.56 -4.82 -21.04
C TYR A 48 3.01 -3.57 -21.74
N GLN A 49 2.13 -2.80 -21.12
CA GLN A 49 1.62 -1.54 -21.69
C GLN A 49 2.75 -0.56 -22.01
N MET A 50 3.75 -0.45 -21.12
CA MET A 50 4.93 0.37 -21.38
C MET A 50 5.73 -0.15 -22.57
N GLY A 51 5.96 -1.46 -22.64
CA GLY A 51 6.63 -2.10 -23.79
C GLY A 51 5.94 -1.77 -25.11
N ASP A 52 4.62 -1.93 -25.17
CA ASP A 52 3.82 -1.63 -26.35
C ASP A 52 3.92 -0.18 -26.81
N ILE A 53 4.01 0.79 -25.87
CA ILE A 53 4.19 2.20 -26.20
C ILE A 53 5.51 2.41 -26.93
N TYR A 54 6.61 1.86 -26.41
CA TYR A 54 7.94 2.03 -27.01
C TYR A 54 8.11 1.27 -28.33
N LEU A 55 7.48 0.11 -28.49
CA LEU A 55 7.47 -0.60 -29.77
C LEU A 55 6.74 0.20 -30.86
N ARG A 56 5.60 0.82 -30.53
CA ARG A 56 4.89 1.73 -31.47
C ARG A 56 5.68 3.01 -31.77
N GLU A 57 6.47 3.51 -30.82
CA GLU A 57 7.35 4.66 -31.05
C GLU A 57 8.50 4.26 -31.96
N LEU A 58 9.07 3.07 -31.77
CA LEU A 58 10.14 2.49 -32.61
C LEU A 58 9.71 2.35 -34.08
N GLU A 59 8.48 1.88 -34.33
CA GLU A 59 7.91 1.69 -35.66
C GLU A 59 7.92 3.00 -36.51
N LYS A 60 7.84 4.15 -35.84
CA LYS A 60 7.83 5.47 -36.49
C LYS A 60 9.23 5.98 -36.84
N CYS A 61 10.27 5.34 -36.34
CA CYS A 61 11.65 5.78 -36.53
C CYS A 61 12.12 5.46 -37.95
N LYS A 62 12.82 6.42 -38.58
CA LYS A 62 13.33 6.31 -39.96
C LYS A 62 14.84 6.05 -40.03
N ASN A 63 15.54 6.16 -38.93
CA ASN A 63 16.99 5.97 -38.85
C ASN A 63 17.41 5.30 -37.55
N ALA A 64 18.62 4.73 -37.52
CA ALA A 64 19.15 4.00 -36.38
C ALA A 64 19.37 4.85 -35.13
N ALA A 65 19.66 6.16 -35.31
CA ALA A 65 19.88 7.06 -34.17
C ALA A 65 18.58 7.31 -33.41
N ASP A 66 17.46 7.52 -34.10
CA ASP A 66 16.14 7.69 -33.50
C ASP A 66 15.70 6.40 -32.78
N MET A 67 15.96 5.22 -33.39
CA MET A 67 15.68 3.92 -32.77
C MET A 67 16.47 3.74 -31.46
N SER A 68 17.75 4.06 -31.46
CA SER A 68 18.58 4.01 -30.26
C SER A 68 18.10 4.95 -29.16
N LEU A 69 17.61 6.14 -29.54
CA LEU A 69 17.02 7.10 -28.60
C LEU A 69 15.74 6.54 -27.96
N VAL A 70 14.89 5.83 -28.72
CA VAL A 70 13.70 5.14 -28.19
C VAL A 70 14.11 4.09 -27.17
N GLY A 71 15.13 3.28 -27.45
CA GLY A 71 15.67 2.30 -26.50
C GLY A 71 16.15 2.94 -25.20
N ALA A 72 16.90 4.05 -25.28
CA ALA A 72 17.38 4.77 -24.12
C ALA A 72 16.23 5.36 -23.28
N LYS A 73 15.23 5.96 -23.91
CA LYS A 73 14.02 6.48 -23.24
C LYS A 73 13.26 5.35 -22.54
N ALA A 74 13.10 4.21 -23.21
CA ALA A 74 12.46 3.04 -22.62
C ALA A 74 13.21 2.58 -21.35
N GLN A 75 14.53 2.47 -21.40
CA GLN A 75 15.34 2.07 -20.24
C GLN A 75 15.14 3.00 -19.04
N ILE A 76 15.18 4.31 -19.25
CA ILE A 76 14.97 5.29 -18.19
C ILE A 76 13.58 5.14 -17.59
N ALA A 77 12.54 5.11 -18.43
CA ALA A 77 11.15 5.03 -17.96
C ALA A 77 10.86 3.74 -17.19
N PHE A 78 11.37 2.58 -17.65
CA PHE A 78 11.22 1.32 -16.93
C PHE A 78 11.97 1.33 -15.59
N THR A 79 13.17 1.91 -15.55
CA THR A 79 13.95 2.06 -14.31
C THR A 79 13.21 2.90 -13.28
N GLU A 80 12.66 4.03 -13.71
CA GLU A 80 11.85 4.92 -12.87
C GLU A 80 10.58 4.22 -12.38
N ALA A 81 9.86 3.54 -13.27
CA ALA A 81 8.64 2.82 -12.91
C ALA A 81 8.88 1.72 -11.87
N VAL A 82 9.98 0.97 -12.00
CA VAL A 82 10.37 -0.06 -11.00
C VAL A 82 10.75 0.58 -9.67
N ARG A 83 11.54 1.66 -9.70
CA ARG A 83 11.90 2.42 -8.49
C ARG A 83 10.67 2.91 -7.75
N ASP A 84 9.75 3.55 -8.47
CA ASP A 84 8.55 4.12 -7.89
C ASP A 84 7.59 3.02 -7.38
N GLY A 85 7.46 1.91 -8.10
CA GLY A 85 6.69 0.75 -7.65
C GLY A 85 7.25 0.11 -6.37
N ARG A 86 8.59 0.04 -6.22
CA ARG A 86 9.24 -0.43 -4.98
C ARG A 86 8.99 0.52 -3.81
N LEU A 87 9.05 1.83 -4.06
CA LEU A 87 8.75 2.85 -3.04
C LEU A 87 7.29 2.78 -2.60
N GLU A 88 6.35 2.58 -3.51
CA GLU A 88 4.94 2.39 -3.18
C GLU A 88 4.72 1.11 -2.38
N LYS A 89 5.27 -0.03 -2.82
CA LYS A 89 5.15 -1.30 -2.09
C LYS A 89 5.72 -1.21 -0.67
N SER A 90 6.87 -0.57 -0.50
CA SER A 90 7.45 -0.30 0.84
C SER A 90 6.54 0.61 1.66
N ARG A 91 5.94 1.62 1.05
CA ARG A 91 5.01 2.55 1.70
C ARG A 91 3.76 1.86 2.23
N TYR A 92 3.14 0.98 1.43
CA TYR A 92 1.98 0.19 1.85
C TYR A 92 2.34 -0.81 2.94
N SER A 93 3.54 -1.41 2.91
CA SER A 93 4.02 -2.33 3.95
C SER A 93 4.01 -1.66 5.33
N TYR A 94 4.59 -0.47 5.47
CA TYR A 94 4.64 0.23 6.77
C TYR A 94 3.26 0.65 7.30
N ILE A 95 2.34 0.99 6.40
CA ILE A 95 0.96 1.32 6.80
C ILE A 95 0.24 0.08 7.30
N GLU A 96 0.35 -1.03 6.59
CA GLU A 96 -0.24 -2.31 7.01
C GLU A 96 0.41 -2.83 8.31
N GLU A 97 1.72 -2.72 8.45
CA GLU A 97 2.41 -3.06 9.71
C GLU A 97 1.93 -2.17 10.87
N CYS A 98 1.72 -0.87 10.63
CA CYS A 98 1.13 0.05 11.62
C CYS A 98 -0.29 -0.39 12.01
N LYS A 99 -1.14 -0.74 11.04
CA LYS A 99 -2.50 -1.24 11.30
C LYS A 99 -2.49 -2.56 12.08
N ASN A 100 -1.59 -3.48 11.73
CA ASN A 100 -1.42 -4.74 12.42
C ASN A 100 -0.94 -4.55 13.87
N TYR A 101 0.01 -3.64 14.08
CA TYR A 101 0.43 -3.25 15.43
C TYR A 101 -0.76 -2.73 16.25
N VAL A 102 -1.52 -1.80 15.69
CA VAL A 102 -2.71 -1.25 16.36
C VAL A 102 -3.71 -2.36 16.67
N ALA A 103 -4.01 -3.26 15.73
CA ALA A 103 -4.96 -4.35 15.93
C ALA A 103 -4.55 -5.30 17.07
N GLY A 104 -3.25 -5.59 17.19
CA GLY A 104 -2.72 -6.43 18.28
C GLY A 104 -2.72 -5.74 19.66
N HIS A 105 -2.75 -4.40 19.71
CA HIS A 105 -2.57 -3.64 20.96
C HIS A 105 -3.81 -2.82 21.39
N LEU A 106 -4.98 -3.02 20.77
CA LEU A 106 -6.21 -2.24 21.09
C LEU A 106 -6.60 -2.30 22.56
N ARG A 107 -6.32 -3.42 23.24
CA ARG A 107 -6.71 -3.70 24.64
C ARG A 107 -5.66 -3.22 25.65
N GLN A 108 -4.53 -2.74 25.21
CA GLN A 108 -3.43 -2.31 26.06
C GLN A 108 -3.20 -0.81 25.92
N PRO A 109 -2.80 -0.12 26.99
CA PRO A 109 -2.33 1.25 26.87
C PRO A 109 -1.01 1.25 26.07
N PHE A 110 -0.97 1.93 24.95
CA PHE A 110 0.27 2.19 24.19
C PHE A 110 0.27 3.64 23.70
N LYS A 111 1.44 4.17 23.48
CA LYS A 111 1.62 5.49 22.87
C LYS A 111 1.78 5.32 21.35
N VAL A 112 1.14 6.18 20.57
CA VAL A 112 1.33 6.20 19.11
C VAL A 112 2.80 6.33 18.72
N GLY A 113 3.62 6.95 19.59
CA GLY A 113 5.07 7.05 19.42
C GLY A 113 5.81 5.71 19.46
N ASP A 114 5.23 4.67 20.06
CA ASP A 114 5.86 3.36 20.20
C ASP A 114 5.74 2.51 18.91
N ILE A 115 4.82 2.86 18.02
CA ILE A 115 4.57 2.14 16.78
C ILE A 115 5.77 2.25 15.83
N ALA A 116 6.26 3.47 15.59
CA ALA A 116 7.32 3.72 14.62
C ALA A 116 8.63 2.95 14.92
N PRO A 117 9.15 2.94 16.17
CA PRO A 117 10.26 2.07 16.54
C PRO A 117 9.97 0.58 16.37
N ALA A 118 8.76 0.13 16.71
CA ALA A 118 8.37 -1.28 16.62
C ALA A 118 8.39 -1.82 15.18
N ILE A 119 8.11 -0.96 14.19
CA ILE A 119 8.14 -1.32 12.77
C ILE A 119 9.40 -0.81 12.05
N GLY A 120 10.38 -0.27 12.78
CA GLY A 120 11.68 0.13 12.24
C GLY A 120 11.68 1.37 11.34
N VAL A 121 10.74 2.32 11.56
CA VAL A 121 10.64 3.54 10.73
C VAL A 121 10.71 4.82 11.54
N ASN A 122 11.00 5.93 10.87
CA ASN A 122 10.96 7.25 11.49
C ASN A 122 9.52 7.66 11.81
N ARG A 123 9.27 8.21 13.02
CA ARG A 123 7.95 8.63 13.52
C ARG A 123 7.28 9.66 12.62
N THR A 124 8.03 10.70 12.21
CA THR A 124 7.48 11.78 11.38
C THR A 124 7.11 11.28 10.00
N TYR A 125 7.96 10.41 9.44
CA TYR A 125 7.70 9.74 8.17
C TYR A 125 6.41 8.90 8.23
N LEU A 126 6.30 8.01 9.24
CA LEU A 126 5.12 7.16 9.42
C LEU A 126 3.84 7.99 9.59
N ALA A 127 3.86 9.02 10.45
CA ALA A 127 2.70 9.87 10.71
C ALA A 127 2.21 10.57 9.44
N LYS A 128 3.12 11.14 8.64
CA LYS A 128 2.79 11.78 7.38
C LYS A 128 2.21 10.77 6.37
N LYS A 129 2.89 9.65 6.17
CA LYS A 129 2.47 8.63 5.20
C LYS A 129 1.15 7.97 5.57
N PHE A 130 0.93 7.71 6.86
CA PHE A 130 -0.34 7.18 7.34
C PHE A 130 -1.48 8.17 7.10
N SER A 131 -1.25 9.45 7.39
CA SER A 131 -2.26 10.50 7.17
C SER A 131 -2.57 10.69 5.69
N ASP A 132 -1.54 10.67 4.82
CA ASP A 132 -1.70 10.78 3.37
C ASP A 132 -2.50 9.60 2.78
N SER A 133 -2.31 8.38 3.33
CA SER A 133 -2.98 7.17 2.85
C SER A 133 -4.39 6.98 3.41
N GLU A 134 -4.56 7.19 4.72
CA GLU A 134 -5.81 6.88 5.43
C GLU A 134 -6.73 8.09 5.63
N GLY A 135 -6.30 9.30 5.25
CA GLY A 135 -7.05 10.54 5.43
C GLY A 135 -7.24 10.93 6.90
N MET A 136 -6.50 10.29 7.83
CA MET A 136 -6.61 10.54 9.27
C MET A 136 -5.29 10.25 9.99
N THR A 137 -5.10 10.84 11.17
CA THR A 137 -3.92 10.54 11.99
C THR A 137 -3.98 9.13 12.57
N ILE A 138 -2.81 8.55 12.90
CA ILE A 138 -2.73 7.24 13.58
C ILE A 138 -3.55 7.25 14.88
N GLN A 139 -3.51 8.34 15.64
CA GLN A 139 -4.28 8.46 16.87
C GLN A 139 -5.79 8.41 16.64
N GLN A 140 -6.29 9.08 15.59
CA GLN A 140 -7.69 8.99 15.18
C GLN A 140 -8.05 7.58 14.74
N TYR A 141 -7.17 6.91 14.01
CA TYR A 141 -7.34 5.53 13.60
C TYR A 141 -7.46 4.58 14.79
N VAL A 142 -6.57 4.71 15.79
CA VAL A 142 -6.61 3.92 17.03
C VAL A 142 -7.94 4.11 17.75
N MET A 143 -8.38 5.37 17.93
CA MET A 143 -9.67 5.66 18.58
C MET A 143 -10.84 5.08 17.80
N LYS A 144 -10.84 5.20 16.48
CA LYS A 144 -11.85 4.61 15.60
C LYS A 144 -11.92 3.08 15.75
N GLN A 145 -10.77 2.40 15.77
CA GLN A 145 -10.72 0.95 15.94
C GLN A 145 -11.20 0.52 17.34
N ARG A 146 -10.77 1.21 18.40
CA ARG A 146 -11.26 0.95 19.76
C ARG A 146 -12.78 1.10 19.86
N CYS A 147 -13.34 2.17 19.29
CA CYS A 147 -14.79 2.36 19.25
C CYS A 147 -15.50 1.27 18.44
N LYS A 148 -14.92 0.85 17.29
CA LYS A 148 -15.49 -0.23 16.47
C LYS A 148 -15.57 -1.55 17.25
N HIS A 149 -14.53 -1.93 17.94
CA HIS A 149 -14.51 -3.16 18.75
C HIS A 149 -15.40 -3.05 19.99
N ALA A 150 -15.46 -1.86 20.62
CA ALA A 150 -16.38 -1.60 21.73
C ALA A 150 -17.85 -1.70 21.29
N ALA A 151 -18.19 -1.25 20.07
CA ALA A 151 -19.53 -1.38 19.50
C ALA A 151 -19.98 -2.86 19.41
N ASN A 152 -19.07 -3.77 19.07
CA ASN A 152 -19.36 -5.20 19.07
C ASN A 152 -19.67 -5.73 20.48
N LEU A 153 -18.92 -5.32 21.51
CA LEU A 153 -19.22 -5.72 22.88
C LEU A 153 -20.53 -5.10 23.39
N LEU A 154 -20.82 -3.84 23.03
CA LEU A 154 -22.10 -3.22 23.34
C LEU A 154 -23.28 -3.97 22.74
N LYS A 155 -23.12 -4.52 21.54
CA LYS A 155 -24.16 -5.25 20.81
C LYS A 155 -24.34 -6.69 21.30
N TYR A 156 -23.26 -7.40 21.58
CA TYR A 156 -23.27 -8.83 21.81
C TYR A 156 -23.00 -9.27 23.26
N SER A 157 -22.84 -8.32 24.19
CA SER A 157 -22.60 -8.64 25.60
C SER A 157 -23.34 -7.68 26.56
N ASP A 158 -23.44 -8.13 27.81
CA ASP A 158 -24.01 -7.36 28.92
C ASP A 158 -22.95 -6.67 29.79
N TYR A 159 -21.71 -6.63 29.35
CA TYR A 159 -20.64 -5.99 30.13
C TYR A 159 -20.99 -4.52 30.44
N PRO A 160 -20.79 -4.04 31.68
CA PRO A 160 -20.92 -2.65 32.02
C PRO A 160 -20.13 -1.75 31.06
N ILE A 161 -20.67 -0.56 30.75
CA ILE A 161 -20.01 0.40 29.83
C ILE A 161 -18.64 0.82 30.38
N SER A 162 -18.51 0.90 31.74
CA SER A 162 -17.24 1.17 32.41
C SER A 162 -16.19 0.08 32.08
N ILE A 163 -16.57 -1.20 32.17
CA ILE A 163 -15.70 -2.35 31.86
C ILE A 163 -15.28 -2.34 30.39
N ILE A 164 -16.21 -2.04 29.45
CA ILE A 164 -15.87 -1.94 28.02
C ILE A 164 -14.89 -0.79 27.79
N SER A 165 -15.07 0.35 28.47
CA SER A 165 -14.17 1.50 28.41
C SER A 165 -12.76 1.14 28.89
N GLU A 166 -12.64 0.45 30.01
CA GLU A 166 -11.37 -0.01 30.57
C GLU A 166 -10.71 -1.05 29.67
N TYR A 167 -11.47 -2.04 29.19
CA TYR A 167 -10.99 -3.11 28.33
C TYR A 167 -10.32 -2.63 27.04
N PHE A 168 -10.79 -1.52 26.47
CA PHE A 168 -10.19 -0.88 25.30
C PHE A 168 -9.28 0.31 25.67
N SER A 169 -8.83 0.40 26.92
CA SER A 169 -7.86 1.40 27.38
C SER A 169 -8.25 2.85 27.05
N PHE A 170 -9.53 3.20 27.23
CA PHE A 170 -9.92 4.60 27.25
C PHE A 170 -9.54 5.23 28.60
N ALA A 171 -9.17 6.51 28.59
CA ALA A 171 -8.74 7.21 29.79
C ALA A 171 -9.83 7.27 30.89
N SER A 172 -11.11 7.24 30.51
CA SER A 172 -12.27 7.16 31.39
C SER A 172 -13.52 6.76 30.62
N GLN A 173 -14.58 6.36 31.34
CA GLN A 173 -15.88 6.10 30.72
C GLN A 173 -16.44 7.35 30.01
N SER A 174 -16.22 8.54 30.56
CA SER A 174 -16.64 9.82 29.96
C SER A 174 -15.88 10.06 28.65
N HIS A 175 -14.56 9.85 28.64
CA HIS A 175 -13.75 9.94 27.41
C HIS A 175 -14.23 8.94 26.35
N PHE A 176 -14.51 7.70 26.75
CA PHE A 176 -15.11 6.70 25.84
C PHE A 176 -16.44 7.22 25.26
N GLY A 177 -17.33 7.73 26.08
CA GLY A 177 -18.62 8.26 25.65
C GLY A 177 -18.50 9.35 24.58
N VAL A 178 -17.59 10.31 24.79
CA VAL A 178 -17.31 11.40 23.84
C VAL A 178 -16.75 10.85 22.52
N GLN A 179 -15.73 9.98 22.58
CA GLN A 179 -15.12 9.41 21.39
C GLN A 179 -16.11 8.52 20.63
N PHE A 180 -16.88 7.71 21.33
CA PHE A 180 -17.87 6.82 20.71
C PHE A 180 -18.96 7.63 19.98
N LYS A 181 -19.50 8.66 20.64
CA LYS A 181 -20.49 9.56 20.01
C LYS A 181 -19.94 10.25 18.77
N LYS A 182 -18.65 10.61 18.76
CA LYS A 182 -17.99 11.20 17.58
C LYS A 182 -18.03 10.27 16.37
N TYR A 183 -17.85 8.96 16.56
CA TYR A 183 -17.78 7.99 15.45
C TYR A 183 -19.11 7.34 15.09
N TYR A 184 -20.03 7.23 16.06
CA TYR A 184 -21.32 6.53 15.89
C TYR A 184 -22.54 7.44 15.95
N GLY A 185 -22.36 8.74 16.24
CA GLY A 185 -23.45 9.72 16.34
C GLY A 185 -24.27 9.64 17.63
N VAL A 186 -24.21 8.53 18.35
CA VAL A 186 -24.97 8.26 19.59
C VAL A 186 -24.04 7.84 20.73
N THR A 187 -24.51 7.94 21.97
CA THR A 187 -23.73 7.46 23.13
C THR A 187 -23.66 5.94 23.18
N PRO A 188 -22.67 5.35 23.90
CA PRO A 188 -22.58 3.90 24.09
C PRO A 188 -23.87 3.27 24.65
N LYS A 189 -24.55 3.97 25.55
CA LYS A 189 -25.82 3.52 26.15
C LYS A 189 -26.97 3.49 25.13
N GLU A 190 -27.12 4.55 24.36
CA GLU A 190 -28.10 4.63 23.27
C GLU A 190 -27.84 3.58 22.22
N TYR A 191 -26.56 3.43 21.82
CA TYR A 191 -26.15 2.41 20.83
C TYR A 191 -26.51 1.00 21.30
N ARG A 192 -26.23 0.66 22.57
CA ARG A 192 -26.63 -0.63 23.16
C ARG A 192 -28.12 -0.85 23.07
N ASN A 193 -28.91 0.13 23.50
CA ASN A 193 -30.38 0.02 23.51
C ASN A 193 -30.97 -0.17 22.13
N GLN A 194 -30.37 0.43 21.10
CA GLN A 194 -30.80 0.33 19.69
C GLN A 194 -30.35 -0.93 18.98
N ASN A 195 -29.20 -1.50 19.39
CA ASN A 195 -28.52 -2.54 18.62
C ASN A 195 -28.30 -3.85 19.39
N LYS A 196 -28.76 -3.96 20.65
CA LYS A 196 -28.55 -5.16 21.46
C LYS A 196 -29.11 -6.38 20.74
N TYR A 197 -28.27 -7.37 20.51
CA TYR A 197 -28.69 -8.65 19.98
C TYR A 197 -29.40 -9.44 21.07
N ILE A 198 -30.72 -9.58 20.96
CA ILE A 198 -31.52 -10.49 21.80
C ILE A 198 -31.51 -11.82 21.07
N GLY A 199 -30.53 -12.69 21.43
CA GLY A 199 -30.51 -14.06 20.93
C GLY A 199 -31.80 -14.74 21.34
N ASN A 200 -32.59 -15.22 20.37
CA ASN A 200 -33.71 -16.12 20.62
C ASN A 200 -33.17 -17.49 21.09
N TYR A 201 -32.75 -17.56 22.35
CA TYR A 201 -32.74 -18.85 23.03
C TYR A 201 -34.20 -19.16 23.35
N ARG A 202 -34.89 -19.90 22.49
CA ARG A 202 -36.07 -20.66 22.87
C ARG A 202 -35.63 -21.56 24.03
N LYS A 203 -36.08 -21.23 25.23
CA LYS A 203 -36.15 -22.21 26.31
C LYS A 203 -37.20 -23.21 25.86
N GLU A 204 -36.76 -24.35 25.32
CA GLU A 204 -37.58 -25.55 25.27
C GLU A 204 -37.75 -25.99 26.72
N GLN A 205 -38.97 -25.86 27.20
CA GLN A 205 -39.44 -26.46 28.44
C GLN A 205 -39.74 -27.96 28.15
#